data_050908f4826853206f8c647882165705
#
_entry.id   050908f4826853206f8c647882165705
#
_cell.length_a   1.000
_cell.length_b   1.000
_cell.length_c   1.000
_cell.angle_alpha   90.00
_cell.angle_beta   90.00
_cell.angle_gamma   90.00
#
_symmetry.space_group_name_H-M   'P 1'
#
loop_
_entity.id
_entity.type
_entity.pdbx_description
1 polymer ?
#
loop_
_entity_poly.entity_id
_entity_poly.type
_entity_poly.pdbx_seq_one_letter_code
_entity_poly.pdbx_strand_id
1 'polypeptide(L)'
;MPLDKPYLDVPGTTIFDAEQSRKGYWLNQFCMSLMRADNRQRFLADQRAYLDEWPMTEAQKQAVLARDLNRCIALGGNIYFLAKIGATDGLSFQQMAGSMTGMTEEEYRNMMVSGGRSPDGNRVVGENGSAQAQHQPQGSSPKPGF
;
A
#
# COMPACT_ATOMS: atom_id res chain seq x y z
N MET A 1 -14.09 23.27 6.31
CA MET A 1 -12.80 23.82 5.89
C MET A 1 -11.84 22.68 5.59
N PRO A 2 -11.35 22.58 4.36
CA PRO A 2 -10.32 21.58 4.09
C PRO A 2 -9.06 21.95 4.85
N LEU A 3 -8.48 20.96 5.48
CA LEU A 3 -7.19 21.14 6.14
C LEU A 3 -6.10 21.29 5.10
N ASP A 4 -5.11 22.10 5.41
CA ASP A 4 -3.91 22.17 4.60
C ASP A 4 -3.15 20.85 4.76
N LYS A 5 -2.86 20.19 3.65
CA LYS A 5 -2.23 18.87 3.63
C LYS A 5 -0.93 18.93 2.81
N PRO A 6 0.12 19.51 3.35
CA PRO A 6 1.39 19.63 2.61
C PRO A 6 2.03 18.28 2.28
N TYR A 7 1.60 17.21 2.94
CA TYR A 7 2.13 15.86 2.72
C TYR A 7 1.57 15.15 1.48
N LEU A 8 0.58 15.74 0.81
CA LEU A 8 -0.06 15.05 -0.33
C LEU A 8 0.85 14.91 -1.54
N ASP A 9 1.90 15.70 -1.62
CA ASP A 9 2.82 15.71 -2.74
C ASP A 9 4.10 14.92 -2.50
N VAL A 10 4.16 14.14 -1.41
CA VAL A 10 5.34 13.32 -1.12
C VAL A 10 5.36 12.13 -2.08
N PRO A 11 6.40 12.00 -2.91
CA PRO A 11 6.43 10.92 -3.91
C PRO A 11 6.41 9.53 -3.29
N GLY A 12 5.62 8.64 -3.88
CA GLY A 12 5.54 7.25 -3.47
C GLY A 12 4.93 7.01 -2.11
N THR A 13 4.30 8.03 -1.52
CA THR A 13 3.76 7.94 -0.16
C THR A 13 2.28 8.34 -0.16
N THR A 14 1.46 7.51 0.46
CA THR A 14 0.07 7.84 0.75
C THR A 14 -0.09 7.87 2.26
N ILE A 15 -0.41 9.03 2.81
CA ILE A 15 -0.60 9.19 4.24
C ILE A 15 -2.02 8.74 4.60
N PHE A 16 -2.13 7.84 5.57
CA PHE A 16 -3.42 7.35 6.04
C PHE A 16 -3.92 8.32 7.12
N ASP A 17 -4.66 9.33 6.66
CA ASP A 17 -5.26 10.33 7.54
C ASP A 17 -6.75 10.03 7.78
N ALA A 18 -7.43 10.92 8.49
CA ALA A 18 -8.85 10.73 8.81
C ALA A 18 -9.72 10.63 7.54
N GLU A 19 -9.36 11.37 6.51
CA GLU A 19 -10.11 11.34 5.25
C GLU A 19 -9.93 10.01 4.53
N GLN A 20 -8.71 9.48 4.49
CA GLN A 20 -8.44 8.16 3.95
C GLN A 20 -9.12 7.07 4.77
N SER A 21 -9.11 7.18 6.09
CA SER A 21 -9.81 6.25 6.97
C SER A 21 -11.29 6.19 6.66
N ARG A 22 -11.90 7.34 6.45
CA ARG A 22 -13.33 7.44 6.12
C ARG A 22 -13.62 6.85 4.74
N LYS A 23 -12.79 7.18 3.76
CA LYS A 23 -12.93 6.68 2.38
C LYS A 23 -12.83 5.16 2.33
N GLY A 24 -11.90 4.58 3.07
CA GLY A 24 -11.60 3.16 3.04
C GLY A 24 -12.29 2.34 4.12
N TYR A 25 -13.24 2.90 4.85
CA TYR A 25 -13.81 2.23 6.02
C TYR A 25 -14.27 0.80 5.71
N TRP A 26 -15.09 0.63 4.69
CA TRP A 26 -15.63 -0.70 4.38
C TRP A 26 -14.59 -1.63 3.77
N LEU A 27 -13.65 -1.09 3.00
CA LEU A 27 -12.52 -1.88 2.51
C LEU A 27 -11.72 -2.44 3.68
N ASN A 28 -11.43 -1.62 4.69
CA ASN A 28 -10.69 -2.05 5.86
C ASN A 28 -11.49 -3.02 6.73
N GLN A 29 -12.81 -2.81 6.85
CA GLN A 29 -13.68 -3.76 7.57
C GLN A 29 -13.73 -5.11 6.88
N PHE A 30 -13.79 -5.13 5.56
CA PHE A 30 -13.68 -6.37 4.80
C PHE A 30 -12.37 -7.08 5.15
N CYS A 31 -11.25 -6.37 5.11
CA CYS A 31 -9.95 -6.95 5.44
C CYS A 31 -9.94 -7.54 6.85
N MET A 32 -10.52 -6.85 7.82
CA MET A 32 -10.60 -7.33 9.20
C MET A 32 -11.40 -8.62 9.31
N SER A 33 -12.43 -8.80 8.47
CA SER A 33 -13.21 -10.02 8.47
C SER A 33 -12.35 -11.26 8.15
N LEU A 34 -11.26 -11.06 7.42
CA LEU A 34 -10.35 -12.13 7.03
C LEU A 34 -9.45 -12.63 8.17
N MET A 35 -9.59 -12.07 9.36
CA MET A 35 -8.95 -12.62 10.55
C MET A 35 -9.53 -13.99 10.94
N ARG A 36 -10.76 -14.27 10.54
CA ARG A 36 -11.43 -15.53 10.84
C ARG A 36 -11.26 -16.51 9.66
N ALA A 37 -10.88 -17.74 10.00
CA ALA A 37 -10.63 -18.77 8.99
C ALA A 37 -11.86 -19.08 8.14
N ASP A 38 -13.05 -19.10 8.75
CA ASP A 38 -14.28 -19.35 8.01
C ASP A 38 -14.58 -18.26 6.98
N ASN A 39 -14.29 -17.01 7.32
CA ASN A 39 -14.45 -15.89 6.38
C ASN A 39 -13.45 -15.98 5.23
N ARG A 40 -12.20 -16.38 5.52
CA ARG A 40 -11.22 -16.60 4.46
C ARG A 40 -11.66 -17.67 3.48
N GLN A 41 -12.22 -18.75 3.98
CA GLN A 41 -12.75 -19.82 3.12
C GLN A 41 -13.90 -19.34 2.25
N ARG A 42 -14.83 -18.58 2.83
CA ARG A 42 -15.94 -18.00 2.08
C ARG A 42 -15.45 -17.05 0.99
N PHE A 43 -14.49 -16.20 1.32
CA PHE A 43 -13.93 -15.27 0.36
C PHE A 43 -13.26 -16.00 -0.81
N LEU A 44 -12.42 -16.99 -0.52
CA LEU A 44 -11.71 -17.72 -1.57
C LEU A 44 -12.66 -18.58 -2.42
N ALA A 45 -13.77 -19.04 -1.85
CA ALA A 45 -14.74 -19.85 -2.58
C ALA A 45 -15.45 -19.04 -3.67
N ASP A 46 -15.78 -17.78 -3.38
CA ASP A 46 -16.41 -16.86 -4.35
C ASP A 46 -16.07 -15.42 -3.94
N GLN A 47 -14.97 -14.94 -4.46
CA GLN A 47 -14.43 -13.65 -4.04
C GLN A 47 -15.39 -12.51 -4.33
N ARG A 48 -15.95 -12.46 -5.53
CA ARG A 48 -16.87 -11.38 -5.89
C ARG A 48 -18.10 -11.37 -5.00
N ALA A 49 -18.71 -12.53 -4.76
CA ALA A 49 -19.90 -12.63 -3.93
C ALA A 49 -19.60 -12.18 -2.50
N TYR A 50 -18.45 -12.54 -1.96
CA TYR A 50 -18.06 -12.12 -0.62
C TYR A 50 -17.85 -10.60 -0.55
N LEU A 51 -17.20 -10.01 -1.56
CA LEU A 51 -17.00 -8.57 -1.62
C LEU A 51 -18.33 -7.81 -1.73
N ASP A 52 -19.32 -8.40 -2.41
CA ASP A 52 -20.63 -7.77 -2.57
C ASP A 52 -21.43 -7.72 -1.28
N GLU A 53 -21.02 -8.46 -0.23
CA GLU A 53 -21.62 -8.33 1.10
C GLU A 53 -21.23 -7.03 1.82
N TRP A 54 -20.24 -6.33 1.31
CA TRP A 54 -19.71 -5.11 1.94
C TRP A 54 -20.06 -3.89 1.09
N PRO A 55 -20.42 -2.76 1.72
CA PRO A 55 -20.75 -1.54 0.96
C PRO A 55 -19.48 -0.81 0.50
N MET A 56 -18.61 -1.54 -0.20
CA MET A 56 -17.44 -0.97 -0.83
C MET A 56 -17.79 -0.41 -2.19
N THR A 57 -16.98 0.52 -2.69
CA THR A 57 -17.13 0.99 -4.05
C THR A 57 -16.71 -0.10 -5.05
N GLU A 58 -17.21 0.00 -6.26
CA GLU A 58 -16.80 -0.93 -7.31
C GLU A 58 -15.27 -0.87 -7.55
N ALA A 59 -14.70 0.34 -7.49
CA ALA A 59 -13.26 0.51 -7.64
C ALA A 59 -12.48 -0.25 -6.57
N GLN A 60 -12.95 -0.21 -5.33
CA GLN A 60 -12.32 -0.96 -4.23
C GLN A 60 -12.42 -2.46 -4.46
N LYS A 61 -13.59 -2.96 -4.87
CA LYS A 61 -13.77 -4.37 -5.15
C LYS A 61 -12.84 -4.85 -6.28
N GLN A 62 -12.75 -4.08 -7.35
CA GLN A 62 -11.87 -4.41 -8.47
C GLN A 62 -10.41 -4.43 -8.06
N ALA A 63 -9.98 -3.47 -7.23
CA ALA A 63 -8.61 -3.43 -6.74
C ALA A 63 -8.27 -4.67 -5.90
N VAL A 64 -9.21 -5.12 -5.06
CA VAL A 64 -9.03 -6.35 -4.27
C VAL A 64 -8.95 -7.57 -5.17
N LEU A 65 -9.86 -7.69 -6.13
CA LEU A 65 -9.88 -8.84 -7.05
C LEU A 65 -8.58 -8.93 -7.87
N ALA A 66 -8.04 -7.78 -8.27
CA ALA A 66 -6.78 -7.72 -9.01
C ALA A 66 -5.55 -7.85 -8.09
N ARG A 67 -5.74 -7.85 -6.78
CA ARG A 67 -4.63 -7.78 -5.81
C ARG A 67 -3.72 -6.59 -6.05
N ASP A 68 -4.32 -5.48 -6.50
CA ASP A 68 -3.61 -4.21 -6.70
C ASP A 68 -3.58 -3.45 -5.37
N LEU A 69 -2.61 -3.79 -4.54
CA LEU A 69 -2.54 -3.24 -3.19
C LEU A 69 -2.25 -1.75 -3.20
N ASN A 70 -1.47 -1.27 -4.16
CA ASN A 70 -1.22 0.18 -4.29
C ASN A 70 -2.53 0.92 -4.59
N ARG A 71 -3.36 0.36 -5.45
CA ARG A 71 -4.67 0.93 -5.73
C ARG A 71 -5.57 0.89 -4.49
N CYS A 72 -5.54 -0.20 -3.73
CA CYS A 72 -6.28 -0.29 -2.48
C CYS A 72 -5.87 0.81 -1.52
N ILE A 73 -4.58 1.10 -1.40
CA ILE A 73 -4.09 2.19 -0.54
C ILE A 73 -4.62 3.53 -1.03
N ALA A 74 -4.57 3.79 -2.33
CA ALA A 74 -5.11 5.03 -2.90
C ALA A 74 -6.61 5.18 -2.62
N LEU A 75 -7.33 4.08 -2.52
CA LEU A 75 -8.77 4.05 -2.27
C LEU A 75 -9.12 3.98 -0.77
N GLY A 76 -8.16 4.22 0.10
CA GLY A 76 -8.37 4.33 1.54
C GLY A 76 -8.02 3.09 2.34
N GLY A 77 -7.38 2.10 1.73
CA GLY A 77 -6.91 0.91 2.44
C GLY A 77 -5.72 1.21 3.34
N ASN A 78 -5.72 0.61 4.52
CA ASN A 78 -4.60 0.66 5.45
C ASN A 78 -3.76 -0.60 5.28
N ILE A 79 -2.45 -0.45 5.14
CA ILE A 79 -1.57 -1.58 4.85
C ILE A 79 -1.65 -2.69 5.90
N TYR A 80 -1.86 -2.35 7.16
CA TYR A 80 -1.99 -3.36 8.21
C TYR A 80 -3.23 -4.24 8.00
N PHE A 81 -4.29 -3.68 7.46
CA PHE A 81 -5.50 -4.43 7.13
C PHE A 81 -5.34 -5.15 5.79
N LEU A 82 -4.75 -4.50 4.80
CA LEU A 82 -4.52 -5.12 3.49
C LEU A 82 -3.62 -6.35 3.58
N ALA A 83 -2.74 -6.39 4.57
CA ALA A 83 -1.91 -7.57 4.82
C ALA A 83 -2.73 -8.83 5.06
N LYS A 84 -3.98 -8.70 5.52
CA LYS A 84 -4.88 -9.83 5.72
C LYS A 84 -5.25 -10.50 4.39
N ILE A 85 -5.34 -9.72 3.32
CA ILE A 85 -5.58 -10.27 1.97
C ILE A 85 -4.40 -11.14 1.56
N GLY A 86 -3.19 -10.62 1.74
CA GLY A 86 -1.98 -11.38 1.42
C GLY A 86 -1.87 -12.67 2.23
N ALA A 87 -2.14 -12.59 3.52
CA ALA A 87 -2.12 -13.77 4.38
C ALA A 87 -3.17 -14.82 3.94
N THR A 88 -4.34 -14.35 3.49
CA THR A 88 -5.38 -15.22 2.95
C THR A 88 -4.91 -15.95 1.69
N ASP A 89 -4.12 -15.27 0.86
CA ASP A 89 -3.54 -15.86 -0.35
C ASP A 89 -2.28 -16.72 -0.06
N GLY A 90 -1.85 -16.79 1.20
CA GLY A 90 -0.65 -17.54 1.58
C GLY A 90 0.64 -16.83 1.25
N LEU A 91 0.61 -15.51 1.08
CA LEU A 91 1.80 -14.72 0.75
C LEU A 91 2.49 -14.20 2.01
N SER A 92 3.83 -14.18 1.97
CA SER A 92 4.61 -13.50 2.99
C SER A 92 4.53 -11.98 2.83
N PHE A 93 4.89 -11.25 3.88
CA PHE A 93 4.97 -9.79 3.80
C PHE A 93 5.94 -9.36 2.68
N GLN A 94 7.07 -10.05 2.54
CA GLN A 94 8.06 -9.71 1.52
C GLN A 94 7.52 -9.94 0.11
N GLN A 95 6.71 -10.98 -0.09
CA GLN A 95 6.06 -11.20 -1.38
C GLN A 95 5.07 -10.08 -1.71
N MET A 96 4.27 -9.66 -0.72
CA MET A 96 3.34 -8.55 -0.89
C MET A 96 4.07 -7.26 -1.20
N ALA A 97 5.08 -6.93 -0.41
CA ALA A 97 5.86 -5.71 -0.60
C ALA A 97 6.60 -5.72 -1.94
N GLY A 98 7.09 -6.87 -2.36
CA GLY A 98 7.68 -7.04 -3.67
C GLY A 98 6.70 -6.69 -4.77
N SER A 99 5.48 -7.21 -4.70
CA SER A 99 4.45 -6.91 -5.70
C SER A 99 4.10 -5.42 -5.77
N MET A 100 4.11 -4.74 -4.62
CA MET A 100 3.80 -3.30 -4.56
C MET A 100 4.93 -2.43 -5.08
N THR A 101 6.15 -2.91 -5.05
CA THR A 101 7.35 -2.16 -5.48
C THR A 101 7.84 -2.58 -6.86
N GLY A 102 7.21 -3.56 -7.47
CA GLY A 102 7.66 -4.10 -8.76
C GLY A 102 8.90 -4.98 -8.64
N MET A 103 9.21 -5.44 -7.43
CA MET A 103 10.35 -6.30 -7.15
C MET A 103 9.90 -7.74 -6.93
N THR A 104 10.79 -8.70 -7.19
CA THR A 104 10.59 -10.06 -6.72
C THR A 104 10.77 -10.10 -5.20
N GLU A 105 10.33 -11.18 -4.56
CA GLU A 105 10.54 -11.38 -3.12
C GLU A 105 12.03 -11.30 -2.77
N GLU A 106 12.86 -11.95 -3.56
CA GLU A 106 14.30 -11.97 -3.33
C GLU A 106 14.92 -10.58 -3.47
N GLU A 107 14.55 -9.85 -4.52
CA GLU A 107 15.02 -8.48 -4.73
C GLU A 107 14.62 -7.58 -3.57
N TYR A 108 13.37 -7.67 -3.12
CA TYR A 108 12.89 -6.87 -2.01
C TYR A 108 13.62 -7.21 -0.72
N ARG A 109 13.80 -8.52 -0.43
CA ARG A 109 14.52 -8.98 0.76
C ARG A 109 15.95 -8.46 0.75
N ASN A 110 16.63 -8.58 -0.38
CA ASN A 110 18.02 -8.13 -0.52
C ASN A 110 18.14 -6.62 -0.32
N MET A 111 17.19 -5.85 -0.86
CA MET A 111 17.16 -4.40 -0.65
C MET A 111 17.02 -4.07 0.82
N MET A 112 16.09 -4.73 1.53
CA MET A 112 15.84 -4.45 2.95
C MET A 112 17.02 -4.84 3.83
N VAL A 113 17.65 -5.98 3.55
CA VAL A 113 18.83 -6.44 4.29
C VAL A 113 20.00 -5.48 4.08
N SER A 114 20.08 -4.88 2.91
CA SER A 114 21.14 -3.92 2.57
C SER A 114 20.88 -2.49 3.08
N GLY A 115 19.84 -2.27 3.87
CA GLY A 115 19.56 -0.96 4.49
C GLY A 115 18.36 -0.23 3.95
N GLY A 116 17.64 -0.81 3.00
CA GLY A 116 16.45 -0.20 2.44
C GLY A 116 16.73 0.70 1.26
N ARG A 117 15.71 1.42 0.83
CA ARG A 117 15.84 2.37 -0.28
C ARG A 117 16.56 3.64 0.15
N SER A 118 17.25 4.24 -0.81
CA SER A 118 17.86 5.55 -0.60
C SER A 118 16.77 6.59 -0.28
N PRO A 119 17.00 7.47 0.71
CA PRO A 119 16.10 8.59 0.96
C PRO A 119 16.28 9.74 -0.01
N ASP A 120 17.20 9.65 -0.95
CA ASP A 120 17.44 10.70 -1.93
C ASP A 120 16.17 10.99 -2.72
N GLY A 121 15.86 12.27 -2.88
CA GLY A 121 14.65 12.72 -3.55
C GLY A 121 13.43 12.85 -2.62
N ASN A 122 13.55 12.43 -1.37
CA ASN A 122 12.49 12.62 -0.39
C ASN A 122 12.55 14.03 0.19
N ARG A 123 11.39 14.61 0.45
CA ARG A 123 11.29 15.94 1.04
C ARG A 123 11.66 15.90 2.52
N VAL A 124 12.45 16.88 2.93
CA VAL A 124 12.91 17.02 4.32
C VAL A 124 12.09 18.10 5.03
N VAL A 125 11.85 17.94 6.31
CA VAL A 125 11.14 18.94 7.11
C VAL A 125 11.86 20.28 7.03
N GLY A 126 11.11 21.34 6.71
CA GLY A 126 11.65 22.70 6.57
C GLY A 126 12.01 23.11 5.15
N GLU A 127 12.05 22.18 4.21
CA GLU A 127 12.22 22.50 2.80
C GLU A 127 10.86 22.73 2.14
N ASN A 128 10.80 23.66 1.20
CA ASN A 128 9.58 23.85 0.44
C ASN A 128 9.54 22.89 -0.76
N GLY A 129 8.35 22.65 -1.29
CA GLY A 129 8.17 21.65 -2.33
C GLY A 129 8.92 21.93 -3.62
N SER A 130 9.19 23.20 -3.92
CA SER A 130 9.91 23.56 -5.14
C SER A 130 11.39 23.16 -5.10
N ALA A 131 12.00 23.26 -3.95
CA ALA A 131 13.38 22.80 -3.78
C ALA A 131 13.47 21.28 -3.98
N GLN A 132 12.47 20.56 -3.53
CA GLN A 132 12.41 19.13 -3.64
C GLN A 132 12.36 18.66 -5.09
N ALA A 133 11.58 19.35 -5.89
CA ALA A 133 11.38 18.96 -7.29
C ALA A 133 12.66 19.09 -8.12
N GLN A 134 13.61 19.89 -7.68
CA GLN A 134 14.86 20.11 -8.39
C GLN A 134 15.97 19.16 -7.95
N HIS A 135 15.77 18.49 -6.84
CA HIS A 135 16.75 17.57 -6.31
C HIS A 135 16.52 16.16 -6.89
N GLN A 136 16.98 15.98 -8.09
CA GLN A 136 17.05 14.66 -8.69
C GLN A 136 18.40 14.07 -8.29
N PRO A 137 18.42 12.94 -7.63
CA PRO A 137 19.68 12.27 -7.36
C PRO A 137 20.29 11.88 -8.70
N GLN A 138 21.33 12.57 -9.05
CA GLN A 138 22.05 12.25 -10.27
C GLN A 138 22.71 10.91 -10.11
N GLY A 139 22.23 9.95 -10.90
CA GLY A 139 22.92 8.70 -11.03
C GLY A 139 23.11 7.98 -9.72
N SER A 140 22.12 8.00 -8.87
CA SER A 140 22.14 7.12 -7.74
C SER A 140 22.01 5.70 -8.28
N SER A 141 23.07 5.26 -8.92
CA SER A 141 23.31 3.84 -8.95
C SER A 141 23.16 3.41 -7.52
N PRO A 142 22.39 2.37 -7.27
CA PRO A 142 22.38 1.80 -5.94
C PRO A 142 23.83 1.55 -5.56
N LYS A 143 24.24 2.14 -4.45
CA LYS A 143 25.56 1.85 -3.95
C LYS A 143 25.67 0.35 -3.78
N PRO A 144 26.83 -0.24 -4.07
CA PRO A 144 27.03 -1.65 -3.75
C PRO A 144 26.68 -1.88 -2.29
N GLY A 145 25.81 -2.85 -2.04
CA GLY A 145 25.30 -3.09 -0.69
C GLY A 145 23.89 -2.55 -0.43
N PHE A 146 23.33 -1.86 -1.37
CA PHE A 146 21.90 -1.49 -1.32
C PHE A 146 21.11 -2.36 -2.24
#